data_c27190e06e38e83128658eed3b40aa0e
#
_entry.id   c27190e06e38e83128658eed3b40aa0e
#
_cell.length_a   1.000
_cell.length_b   1.000
_cell.length_c   1.000
_cell.angle_alpha   90.00
_cell.angle_beta   90.00
_cell.angle_gamma   90.00
#
_symmetry.space_group_name_H-M   'P 1'
#
loop_
_entity.id
_entity.type
_entity.pdbx_description
1 polymer ?
#
loop_
_entity_poly.entity_id
_entity_poly.type
_entity_poly.pdbx_seq_one_letter_code
_entity_poly.pdbx_strand_id
1 'polypeptide(L)'
;MKKKVKKSINKIASNFGFAIVSKNSNHLNINSKDFLLSNFYHTLKSFHFDPKHIVDVGANHGTWTRETLKFFPDALYTLVEPQHWLKSSLQDILDKNSKVTFHAFGAGEKSGSFKFTILDRDDSCSFKYTEEEAHEKGLKQISLPVVTLNELVTNLDLPTPDIIKIDAEGLDIEVLKGSSNFLGKTEIIMVEAGVVNKLYDNSFFKIINFMDEKGYRLFEITDINRPFEPKVLWLVELVFVLKNGIIDNQIIPKG
;
A
#
# COMPACT_ATOMS: atom_id res chain seq x y z
N MET A 1 42.06 -16.28 6.13
CA MET A 1 41.26 -17.05 7.10
C MET A 1 39.79 -16.63 7.18
N LYS A 2 39.44 -15.34 7.30
CA LYS A 2 38.04 -14.87 7.45
C LYS A 2 37.09 -15.21 6.28
N LYS A 3 37.55 -15.20 4.99
CA LYS A 3 36.69 -15.55 3.82
C LYS A 3 36.26 -17.03 3.76
N LYS A 4 37.13 -17.96 4.16
CA LYS A 4 36.82 -19.40 4.17
C LYS A 4 35.79 -19.74 5.27
N VAL A 5 35.92 -19.17 6.45
CA VAL A 5 35.01 -19.35 7.59
C VAL A 5 33.60 -18.83 7.23
N LYS A 6 33.49 -17.64 6.61
CA LYS A 6 32.20 -17.07 6.15
C LYS A 6 31.50 -17.97 5.12
N LYS A 7 32.25 -18.57 4.18
CA LYS A 7 31.71 -19.48 3.17
C LYS A 7 31.17 -20.79 3.76
N SER A 8 31.85 -21.33 4.79
CA SER A 8 31.40 -22.53 5.51
C SER A 8 30.15 -22.27 6.34
N ILE A 9 30.09 -21.13 7.03
CA ILE A 9 28.95 -20.75 7.85
C ILE A 9 27.71 -20.49 6.98
N ASN A 10 27.86 -19.80 5.82
CA ASN A 10 26.76 -19.62 4.87
C ASN A 10 26.26 -20.95 4.28
N LYS A 11 27.15 -21.93 4.05
CA LYS A 11 26.75 -23.25 3.57
C LYS A 11 25.95 -24.04 4.61
N ILE A 12 26.27 -23.89 5.89
CA ILE A 12 25.50 -24.49 6.98
C ILE A 12 24.14 -23.78 7.14
N ALA A 13 24.12 -22.45 7.14
CA ALA A 13 22.90 -21.66 7.25
C ALA A 13 21.92 -21.92 6.08
N SER A 14 22.42 -22.07 4.86
CA SER A 14 21.59 -22.36 3.68
C SER A 14 20.88 -23.72 3.74
N ASN A 15 21.45 -24.71 4.42
CA ASN A 15 20.81 -26.00 4.65
C ASN A 15 19.58 -25.90 5.57
N PHE A 16 19.45 -24.82 6.32
CA PHE A 16 18.31 -24.51 7.19
C PHE A 16 17.44 -23.36 6.65
N GLY A 17 17.62 -22.97 5.37
CA GLY A 17 16.87 -21.89 4.75
C GLY A 17 17.29 -20.47 5.18
N PHE A 18 18.45 -20.30 5.85
CA PHE A 18 18.96 -19.00 6.29
C PHE A 18 20.13 -18.51 5.43
N ALA A 19 20.22 -17.20 5.21
CA ALA A 19 21.39 -16.54 4.65
C ALA A 19 21.98 -15.57 5.69
N ILE A 20 23.30 -15.70 5.98
CA ILE A 20 24.00 -14.76 6.85
C ILE A 20 24.55 -13.62 6.02
N VAL A 21 23.92 -12.46 6.12
CA VAL A 21 24.35 -11.20 5.47
C VAL A 21 25.19 -10.36 6.43
N SER A 22 26.21 -9.70 5.91
CA SER A 22 27.02 -8.77 6.71
C SER A 22 26.20 -7.54 7.06
N LYS A 23 26.19 -7.13 8.34
CA LYS A 23 25.53 -5.91 8.82
C LYS A 23 26.03 -4.61 8.12
N ASN A 24 27.18 -4.67 7.43
CA ASN A 24 27.80 -3.56 6.69
C ASN A 24 27.74 -3.72 5.17
N SER A 25 26.98 -4.69 4.64
CA SER A 25 26.75 -4.74 3.21
C SER A 25 25.61 -3.78 2.88
N ASN A 26 25.95 -2.54 2.51
CA ASN A 26 25.07 -1.59 1.82
C ASN A 26 24.67 -2.09 0.41
N HIS A 27 24.93 -3.33 0.07
CA HIS A 27 24.31 -4.04 -1.03
C HIS A 27 23.02 -4.67 -0.52
N LEU A 28 22.00 -3.83 -0.36
CA LEU A 28 20.62 -4.30 -0.39
C LEU A 28 20.51 -5.16 -1.64
N ASN A 29 20.04 -6.39 -1.50
CA ASN A 29 19.79 -7.23 -2.66
C ASN A 29 18.52 -6.66 -3.33
N ILE A 30 18.72 -5.65 -4.19
CA ILE A 30 17.67 -4.87 -4.86
C ILE A 30 16.61 -5.78 -5.54
N ASN A 31 16.98 -7.03 -5.80
CA ASN A 31 16.12 -8.02 -6.45
C ASN A 31 15.37 -8.93 -5.46
N SER A 32 15.50 -8.77 -4.15
CA SER A 32 14.72 -9.54 -3.19
C SER A 32 13.35 -8.88 -2.99
N LYS A 33 12.28 -9.66 -3.17
CA LYS A 33 10.90 -9.25 -2.89
C LYS A 33 10.75 -8.56 -1.53
N ASP A 34 11.44 -9.06 -0.50
CA ASP A 34 11.35 -8.58 0.88
C ASP A 34 11.89 -7.16 1.10
N PHE A 35 12.52 -6.56 0.08
CA PHE A 35 13.16 -5.25 0.19
C PHE A 35 12.64 -4.20 -0.81
N LEU A 36 11.66 -4.53 -1.65
CA LEU A 36 11.18 -3.61 -2.69
C LEU A 36 10.70 -2.28 -2.08
N LEU A 37 9.81 -2.35 -1.08
CA LEU A 37 9.27 -1.17 -0.41
C LEU A 37 10.36 -0.36 0.31
N SER A 38 11.26 -1.02 1.04
CA SER A 38 12.34 -0.31 1.74
C SER A 38 13.34 0.33 0.77
N ASN A 39 13.63 -0.32 -0.37
CA ASN A 39 14.48 0.25 -1.42
C ASN A 39 13.85 1.49 -2.04
N PHE A 40 12.53 1.45 -2.29
CA PHE A 40 11.77 2.61 -2.75
C PHE A 40 11.90 3.77 -1.76
N TYR A 41 11.71 3.55 -0.46
CA TYR A 41 11.86 4.60 0.56
C TYR A 41 13.30 5.13 0.65
N HIS A 42 14.31 4.29 0.49
CA HIS A 42 15.70 4.76 0.38
C HIS A 42 15.90 5.67 -0.83
N THR A 43 15.27 5.36 -1.96
CA THR A 43 15.28 6.21 -3.15
C THR A 43 14.64 7.57 -2.86
N LEU A 44 13.47 7.60 -2.21
CA LEU A 44 12.81 8.85 -1.81
C LEU A 44 13.69 9.69 -0.86
N LYS A 45 14.34 9.05 0.11
CA LYS A 45 15.29 9.75 1.00
C LYS A 45 16.49 10.32 0.24
N SER A 46 16.97 9.63 -0.80
CA SER A 46 18.07 10.14 -1.65
C SER A 46 17.66 11.37 -2.47
N PHE A 47 16.37 11.51 -2.77
CA PHE A 47 15.77 12.69 -3.39
C PHE A 47 15.39 13.77 -2.38
N HIS A 48 15.74 13.60 -1.10
CA HIS A 48 15.38 14.51 0.00
C HIS A 48 13.86 14.73 0.13
N PHE A 49 13.05 13.74 -0.30
CA PHE A 49 11.61 13.80 -0.14
C PHE A 49 11.23 13.49 1.30
N ASP A 50 10.46 14.39 1.90
CA ASP A 50 10.05 14.33 3.30
C ASP A 50 8.55 14.65 3.41
N PRO A 51 7.67 13.63 3.27
CA PRO A 51 6.22 13.80 3.28
C PRO A 51 5.75 14.33 4.63
N LYS A 52 4.73 15.19 4.62
CA LYS A 52 4.10 15.76 5.82
C LYS A 52 2.81 15.04 6.18
N HIS A 53 2.11 14.50 5.19
CA HIS A 53 0.87 13.75 5.40
C HIS A 53 0.83 12.51 4.50
N ILE A 54 0.56 11.37 5.12
CA ILE A 54 0.45 10.06 4.49
C ILE A 54 -0.91 9.46 4.83
N VAL A 55 -1.64 9.03 3.80
CA VAL A 55 -2.92 8.31 3.95
C VAL A 55 -2.70 6.85 3.57
N ASP A 56 -3.09 5.94 4.48
CA ASP A 56 -3.04 4.48 4.28
C ASP A 56 -4.47 3.94 4.26
N VAL A 57 -4.99 3.67 3.05
CA VAL A 57 -6.31 3.07 2.84
C VAL A 57 -6.16 1.55 2.76
N GLY A 58 -6.96 0.85 3.57
CA GLY A 58 -6.81 -0.58 3.80
C GLY A 58 -5.62 -0.84 4.74
N ALA A 59 -5.57 -0.10 5.85
CA ALA A 59 -4.44 -0.20 6.79
C ALA A 59 -4.33 -1.58 7.44
N ASN A 60 -5.42 -2.34 7.52
CA ASN A 60 -5.48 -3.69 8.07
C ASN A 60 -4.73 -3.79 9.42
N HIS A 61 -3.79 -4.72 9.58
CA HIS A 61 -2.94 -4.84 10.78
C HIS A 61 -1.79 -3.82 10.84
N GLY A 62 -1.69 -2.87 9.92
CA GLY A 62 -0.69 -1.80 9.91
C GLY A 62 0.72 -2.22 9.52
N THR A 63 0.87 -3.29 8.76
CA THR A 63 2.18 -3.78 8.31
C THR A 63 2.90 -2.75 7.44
N TRP A 64 2.19 -2.22 6.44
CA TRP A 64 2.72 -1.17 5.56
C TRP A 64 3.05 0.11 6.35
N THR A 65 2.12 0.57 7.20
CA THR A 65 2.34 1.75 8.06
C THR A 65 3.58 1.62 8.92
N ARG A 66 3.83 0.43 9.54
CA ARG A 66 5.04 0.23 10.37
C ARG A 66 6.34 0.32 9.59
N GLU A 67 6.36 -0.20 8.36
CA GLU A 67 7.54 -0.05 7.49
C GLU A 67 7.75 1.42 7.11
N THR A 68 6.69 2.13 6.74
CA THR A 68 6.74 3.54 6.35
C THR A 68 7.18 4.46 7.49
N LEU A 69 6.73 4.20 8.72
CA LEU A 69 7.13 4.93 9.92
C LEU A 69 8.63 4.85 10.22
N LYS A 70 9.33 3.81 9.79
CA LYS A 70 10.79 3.72 9.94
C LYS A 70 11.54 4.78 9.12
N PHE A 71 10.94 5.23 8.02
CA PHE A 71 11.52 6.21 7.09
C PHE A 71 10.97 7.61 7.29
N PHE A 72 9.69 7.73 7.66
CA PHE A 72 8.98 9.01 7.79
C PHE A 72 8.27 9.15 9.15
N PRO A 73 9.02 9.08 10.27
CA PRO A 73 8.42 9.08 11.61
C PRO A 73 7.71 10.40 11.98
N ASP A 74 8.02 11.48 11.26
CA ASP A 74 7.53 12.82 11.56
C ASP A 74 6.28 13.22 10.77
N ALA A 75 5.86 12.42 9.79
CA ALA A 75 4.65 12.67 9.01
C ALA A 75 3.38 12.45 9.85
N LEU A 76 2.29 13.12 9.46
CA LEU A 76 0.94 12.75 9.89
C LEU A 76 0.52 11.47 9.16
N TYR A 77 -0.14 10.55 9.86
CA TYR A 77 -0.68 9.33 9.27
C TYR A 77 -2.19 9.25 9.51
N THR A 78 -2.94 9.12 8.43
CA THR A 78 -4.38 8.88 8.45
C THR A 78 -4.63 7.45 7.96
N LEU A 79 -4.89 6.54 8.91
CA LEU A 79 -5.17 5.14 8.63
C LEU A 79 -6.68 4.95 8.46
N VAL A 80 -7.09 4.40 7.32
CA VAL A 80 -8.49 4.12 6.97
C VAL A 80 -8.66 2.60 6.83
N GLU A 81 -9.51 2.00 7.68
CA GLU A 81 -9.75 0.57 7.72
C GLU A 81 -11.19 0.30 8.19
N PRO A 82 -12.06 -0.34 7.38
CA PRO A 82 -13.44 -0.59 7.76
C PRO A 82 -13.58 -1.59 8.93
N GLN A 83 -12.63 -2.48 9.12
CA GLN A 83 -12.62 -3.50 10.15
C GLN A 83 -12.22 -2.90 11.51
N HIS A 84 -13.15 -2.21 12.19
CA HIS A 84 -12.90 -1.53 13.47
C HIS A 84 -12.31 -2.45 14.55
N TRP A 85 -12.54 -3.76 14.47
CA TRP A 85 -11.98 -4.75 15.41
C TRP A 85 -10.48 -4.94 15.26
N LEU A 86 -9.88 -4.55 14.13
CA LEU A 86 -8.42 -4.57 13.92
C LEU A 86 -7.69 -3.43 14.62
N LYS A 87 -8.40 -2.44 15.19
CA LYS A 87 -7.79 -1.32 15.91
C LYS A 87 -6.82 -1.79 17.01
N SER A 88 -7.14 -2.90 17.70
CA SER A 88 -6.28 -3.45 18.76
C SER A 88 -4.90 -3.89 18.24
N SER A 89 -4.80 -4.35 16.99
CA SER A 89 -3.53 -4.73 16.38
C SER A 89 -2.65 -3.53 15.97
N LEU A 90 -3.22 -2.32 15.97
CA LEU A 90 -2.55 -1.07 15.66
C LEU A 90 -2.14 -0.29 16.93
N GLN A 91 -2.48 -0.80 18.13
CA GLN A 91 -2.31 -0.08 19.39
C GLN A 91 -0.86 0.34 19.65
N ASP A 92 0.10 -0.49 19.25
CA ASP A 92 1.53 -0.22 19.40
C ASP A 92 2.00 1.03 18.66
N ILE A 93 1.42 1.34 17.50
CA ILE A 93 1.74 2.55 16.72
C ILE A 93 0.89 3.74 17.15
N LEU A 94 -0.38 3.52 17.50
CA LEU A 94 -1.28 4.57 17.98
C LEU A 94 -0.82 5.16 19.32
N ASP A 95 -0.35 4.32 20.25
CA ASP A 95 0.12 4.77 21.57
C ASP A 95 1.49 5.47 21.50
N LYS A 96 2.33 5.08 20.56
CA LYS A 96 3.70 5.61 20.46
C LYS A 96 3.82 6.87 19.60
N ASN A 97 2.83 7.15 18.74
CA ASN A 97 2.90 8.26 17.81
C ASN A 97 1.57 9.00 17.72
N SER A 98 1.48 10.16 18.38
CA SER A 98 0.31 11.02 18.36
C SER A 98 -0.05 11.60 16.98
N LYS A 99 0.83 11.44 15.98
CA LYS A 99 0.58 11.84 14.59
C LYS A 99 -0.09 10.73 13.78
N VAL A 100 -0.31 9.55 14.35
CA VAL A 100 -1.03 8.44 13.70
C VAL A 100 -2.47 8.41 14.20
N THR A 101 -3.42 8.48 13.27
CA THR A 101 -4.86 8.41 13.57
C THR A 101 -5.49 7.23 12.84
N PHE A 102 -6.47 6.58 13.48
CA PHE A 102 -7.20 5.44 12.93
C PHE A 102 -8.68 5.79 12.74
N HIS A 103 -9.20 5.54 11.55
CA HIS A 103 -10.56 5.83 11.15
C HIS A 103 -11.26 4.54 10.70
N ALA A 104 -12.29 4.14 11.46
CA ALA A 104 -13.01 2.87 11.27
C ALA A 104 -14.13 2.99 10.22
N PHE A 105 -13.75 3.20 8.96
CA PHE A 105 -14.66 3.18 7.80
C PHE A 105 -13.91 2.78 6.52
N GLY A 106 -14.66 2.39 5.50
CA GLY A 106 -14.11 2.16 4.17
C GLY A 106 -13.89 3.46 3.42
N ALA A 107 -13.08 3.41 2.36
CA ALA A 107 -12.95 4.48 1.39
C ALA A 107 -13.60 4.06 0.05
N GLY A 108 -14.15 5.05 -0.70
CA GLY A 108 -14.79 4.77 -1.97
C GLY A 108 -15.12 6.03 -2.77
N GLU A 109 -15.79 5.86 -3.91
CA GLU A 109 -16.21 6.96 -4.79
C GLU A 109 -17.30 7.84 -4.15
N LYS A 110 -18.13 7.26 -3.26
CA LYS A 110 -19.26 7.93 -2.62
C LYS A 110 -19.32 7.56 -1.15
N SER A 111 -19.71 8.52 -0.32
CA SER A 111 -19.97 8.28 1.10
C SER A 111 -21.34 7.65 1.30
N GLY A 112 -21.45 6.82 2.34
CA GLY A 112 -22.70 6.12 2.66
C GLY A 112 -22.48 4.91 3.57
N SER A 113 -23.47 4.02 3.62
CA SER A 113 -23.39 2.73 4.31
C SER A 113 -23.49 1.63 3.27
N PHE A 114 -22.51 0.74 3.23
CA PHE A 114 -22.40 -0.32 2.24
C PHE A 114 -22.23 -1.69 2.88
N LYS A 115 -22.60 -2.74 2.16
CA LYS A 115 -22.42 -4.13 2.60
C LYS A 115 -20.96 -4.53 2.49
N PHE A 116 -20.39 -4.90 3.61
CA PHE A 116 -19.03 -5.40 3.74
C PHE A 116 -19.05 -6.90 4.00
N THR A 117 -18.38 -7.67 3.16
CA THR A 117 -18.34 -9.13 3.24
C THR A 117 -17.18 -9.57 4.11
N ILE A 118 -17.50 -10.37 5.13
CA ILE A 118 -16.51 -10.96 6.03
C ILE A 118 -16.05 -12.30 5.45
N LEU A 119 -14.76 -12.45 5.29
CA LEU A 119 -14.11 -13.69 4.87
C LEU A 119 -13.22 -14.21 6.00
N ASP A 120 -12.72 -15.46 5.86
CA ASP A 120 -11.87 -16.10 6.86
C ASP A 120 -10.52 -15.38 7.07
N ARG A 121 -10.06 -14.66 6.05
CA ARG A 121 -8.84 -13.85 6.11
C ARG A 121 -9.23 -12.36 6.14
N ASP A 122 -8.70 -11.64 7.11
CA ASP A 122 -8.96 -10.20 7.28
C ASP A 122 -8.50 -9.36 6.07
N ASP A 123 -7.45 -9.80 5.39
CA ASP A 123 -6.88 -9.18 4.20
C ASP A 123 -7.62 -9.53 2.89
N SER A 124 -8.77 -10.15 2.98
CA SER A 124 -9.62 -10.50 1.83
C SER A 124 -11.06 -10.00 2.00
N CYS A 125 -11.39 -9.42 3.16
CA CYS A 125 -12.70 -8.85 3.43
C CYS A 125 -12.91 -7.59 2.59
N SER A 126 -14.08 -7.43 1.96
CA SER A 126 -14.28 -6.28 1.04
C SER A 126 -15.74 -5.89 0.83
N PHE A 127 -15.97 -4.74 0.20
CA PHE A 127 -17.28 -4.24 -0.24
C PHE A 127 -17.70 -4.72 -1.63
N LYS A 128 -16.89 -5.53 -2.31
CA LYS A 128 -17.10 -5.89 -3.73
C LYS A 128 -18.24 -6.87 -3.99
N TYR A 129 -18.61 -7.69 -3.01
CA TYR A 129 -19.65 -8.72 -3.20
C TYR A 129 -21.04 -8.11 -3.14
N THR A 130 -21.91 -8.46 -4.10
CA THR A 130 -23.34 -8.15 -4.00
C THR A 130 -23.99 -8.98 -2.89
N GLU A 131 -25.21 -8.62 -2.47
CA GLU A 131 -25.95 -9.38 -1.46
C GLU A 131 -26.29 -10.79 -1.99
N GLU A 132 -26.61 -10.90 -3.28
CA GLU A 132 -26.87 -12.17 -3.95
C GLU A 132 -25.65 -13.07 -3.97
N GLU A 133 -24.51 -12.56 -4.40
CA GLU A 133 -23.25 -13.31 -4.45
C GLU A 133 -22.80 -13.79 -3.06
N ALA A 134 -22.95 -12.94 -2.06
CA ALA A 134 -22.62 -13.30 -0.68
C ALA A 134 -23.57 -14.38 -0.13
N HIS A 135 -24.86 -14.27 -0.42
CA HIS A 135 -25.86 -15.26 -0.04
C HIS A 135 -25.60 -16.63 -0.71
N GLU A 136 -25.35 -16.65 -2.02
CA GLU A 136 -25.05 -17.88 -2.77
C GLU A 136 -23.80 -18.59 -2.24
N LYS A 137 -22.82 -17.83 -1.76
CA LYS A 137 -21.55 -18.34 -1.20
C LYS A 137 -21.63 -18.61 0.31
N GLY A 138 -22.77 -18.34 0.96
CA GLY A 138 -22.91 -18.47 2.41
C GLY A 138 -22.02 -17.52 3.21
N LEU A 139 -21.66 -16.35 2.64
CA LEU A 139 -20.78 -15.37 3.26
C LEU A 139 -21.57 -14.40 4.15
N LYS A 140 -20.98 -14.02 5.26
CA LYS A 140 -21.57 -13.04 6.18
C LYS A 140 -21.31 -11.62 5.65
N GLN A 141 -22.35 -10.80 5.63
CA GLN A 141 -22.24 -9.36 5.36
C GLN A 141 -22.71 -8.53 6.56
N ILE A 142 -22.03 -7.39 6.75
CA ILE A 142 -22.43 -6.35 7.70
C ILE A 142 -22.45 -5.00 6.97
N SER A 143 -23.23 -4.04 7.48
CA SER A 143 -23.22 -2.70 6.92
C SER A 143 -22.15 -1.86 7.63
N LEU A 144 -21.23 -1.27 6.87
CA LEU A 144 -20.18 -0.40 7.39
C LEU A 144 -20.19 0.96 6.68
N PRO A 145 -19.77 2.03 7.38
CA PRO A 145 -19.67 3.34 6.76
C PRO A 145 -18.51 3.37 5.76
N VAL A 146 -18.72 4.09 4.66
CA VAL A 146 -17.72 4.42 3.64
C VAL A 146 -17.71 5.93 3.48
N VAL A 147 -16.54 6.52 3.33
CA VAL A 147 -16.35 7.95 3.04
C VAL A 147 -15.48 8.15 1.81
N THR A 148 -15.58 9.31 1.17
CA THR A 148 -14.60 9.71 0.17
C THR A 148 -13.35 10.26 0.87
N LEU A 149 -12.16 10.09 0.29
CA LEU A 149 -10.96 10.74 0.83
C LEU A 149 -11.07 12.28 0.75
N ASN A 150 -11.80 12.79 -0.25
CA ASN A 150 -12.09 14.23 -0.34
C ASN A 150 -12.78 14.74 0.92
N GLU A 151 -13.85 14.05 1.37
CA GLU A 151 -14.59 14.44 2.59
C GLU A 151 -13.77 14.20 3.85
N LEU A 152 -13.06 13.07 3.94
CA LEU A 152 -12.26 12.73 5.12
C LEU A 152 -11.21 13.83 5.41
N VAL A 153 -10.39 14.15 4.41
CA VAL A 153 -9.30 15.12 4.57
C VAL A 153 -9.86 16.53 4.83
N THR A 154 -10.96 16.90 4.13
CA THR A 154 -11.61 18.21 4.33
C THR A 154 -12.24 18.34 5.71
N ASN A 155 -13.02 17.33 6.15
CA ASN A 155 -13.76 17.40 7.41
C ASN A 155 -12.84 17.38 8.65
N LEU A 156 -11.66 16.79 8.52
CA LEU A 156 -10.64 16.74 9.57
C LEU A 156 -9.63 17.89 9.48
N ASP A 157 -9.80 18.82 8.54
CA ASP A 157 -8.90 19.95 8.29
C ASP A 157 -7.43 19.51 8.16
N LEU A 158 -7.22 18.40 7.44
CA LEU A 158 -5.89 17.83 7.22
C LEU A 158 -5.22 18.45 5.99
N PRO A 159 -3.88 18.54 5.97
CA PRO A 159 -3.16 18.97 4.78
C PRO A 159 -3.38 18.00 3.61
N THR A 160 -3.20 18.49 2.38
CA THR A 160 -3.16 17.62 1.20
C THR A 160 -2.15 16.48 1.43
N PRO A 161 -2.53 15.21 1.21
CA PRO A 161 -1.60 14.11 1.34
C PRO A 161 -0.44 14.19 0.34
N ASP A 162 0.78 13.95 0.80
CA ASP A 162 1.95 13.80 -0.05
C ASP A 162 2.07 12.37 -0.60
N ILE A 163 1.62 11.39 0.21
CA ILE A 163 1.54 9.98 -0.17
C ILE A 163 0.13 9.47 0.12
N ILE A 164 -0.49 8.79 -0.84
CA ILE A 164 -1.71 8.00 -0.65
C ILE A 164 -1.40 6.56 -1.05
N LYS A 165 -1.53 5.61 -0.11
CA LYS A 165 -1.53 4.17 -0.39
C LYS A 165 -2.97 3.68 -0.42
N ILE A 166 -3.32 2.89 -1.43
CA ILE A 166 -4.64 2.30 -1.62
C ILE A 166 -4.49 0.80 -1.82
N ASP A 167 -5.19 0.06 -0.95
CA ASP A 167 -5.31 -1.39 -0.98
C ASP A 167 -6.72 -1.71 -0.47
N ALA A 168 -7.68 -1.54 -1.37
CA ALA A 168 -9.11 -1.57 -1.05
C ALA A 168 -9.79 -2.86 -1.54
N GLU A 169 -8.99 -3.92 -1.70
CA GLU A 169 -9.47 -5.26 -2.04
C GLU A 169 -10.39 -5.28 -3.29
N GLY A 170 -9.93 -4.59 -4.34
CA GLY A 170 -10.57 -4.55 -5.65
C GLY A 170 -11.49 -3.34 -5.89
N LEU A 171 -11.54 -2.37 -4.97
CA LEU A 171 -12.26 -1.08 -5.13
C LEU A 171 -11.30 0.12 -5.27
N ASP A 172 -10.08 -0.11 -5.69
CA ASP A 172 -9.00 0.88 -5.69
C ASP A 172 -9.30 2.05 -6.63
N ILE A 173 -9.91 1.80 -7.79
CA ILE A 173 -10.35 2.85 -8.73
C ILE A 173 -11.46 3.71 -8.12
N GLU A 174 -12.38 3.12 -7.36
CA GLU A 174 -13.44 3.82 -6.66
C GLU A 174 -12.88 4.74 -5.56
N VAL A 175 -11.85 4.29 -4.85
CA VAL A 175 -11.11 5.12 -3.89
C VAL A 175 -10.39 6.26 -4.60
N LEU A 176 -9.72 5.99 -5.72
CA LEU A 176 -9.08 7.03 -6.55
C LEU A 176 -10.07 8.09 -7.04
N LYS A 177 -11.26 7.70 -7.47
CA LYS A 177 -12.33 8.64 -7.84
C LYS A 177 -12.78 9.49 -6.66
N GLY A 178 -12.93 8.87 -5.47
CA GLY A 178 -13.24 9.56 -4.22
C GLY A 178 -12.12 10.45 -3.67
N SER A 179 -10.94 10.41 -4.31
CA SER A 179 -9.77 11.25 -4.01
C SER A 179 -9.54 12.36 -5.04
N SER A 180 -10.53 12.65 -5.89
CA SER A 180 -10.38 13.53 -7.06
C SER A 180 -9.80 14.91 -6.75
N ASN A 181 -10.00 15.45 -5.54
CA ASN A 181 -9.42 16.74 -5.12
C ASN A 181 -7.89 16.70 -4.95
N PHE A 182 -7.32 15.51 -4.81
CA PHE A 182 -5.89 15.27 -4.57
C PHE A 182 -5.17 14.77 -5.82
N LEU A 183 -5.90 14.21 -6.81
CA LEU A 183 -5.32 13.81 -8.09
C LEU A 183 -4.76 15.04 -8.81
N GLY A 184 -3.49 14.95 -9.23
CA GLY A 184 -2.72 16.07 -9.78
C GLY A 184 -2.08 17.00 -8.73
N LYS A 185 -2.17 16.67 -7.42
CA LYS A 185 -1.54 17.42 -6.32
C LYS A 185 -0.70 16.55 -5.40
N THR A 186 -1.18 15.34 -5.08
CA THR A 186 -0.44 14.34 -4.29
C THR A 186 0.78 13.89 -5.09
N GLU A 187 1.95 13.91 -4.47
CA GLU A 187 3.21 13.58 -5.15
C GLU A 187 3.32 12.09 -5.48
N ILE A 188 2.89 11.23 -4.55
CA ILE A 188 2.99 9.77 -4.70
C ILE A 188 1.65 9.11 -4.42
N ILE A 189 1.23 8.23 -5.34
CA ILE A 189 0.07 7.37 -5.15
C ILE A 189 0.52 5.92 -5.35
N MET A 190 0.24 5.06 -4.35
CA MET A 190 0.52 3.64 -4.36
C MET A 190 -0.79 2.88 -4.43
N VAL A 191 -0.90 1.91 -5.34
CA VAL A 191 -2.17 1.20 -5.59
C VAL A 191 -1.92 -0.28 -5.82
N GLU A 192 -2.68 -1.14 -5.13
CA GLU A 192 -2.70 -2.56 -5.45
C GLU A 192 -3.40 -2.81 -6.80
N ALA A 193 -2.81 -3.68 -7.63
CA ALA A 193 -3.30 -3.96 -8.97
C ALA A 193 -3.29 -5.45 -9.32
N GLY A 194 -4.41 -5.96 -9.84
CA GLY A 194 -4.52 -7.33 -10.36
C GLY A 194 -3.80 -7.50 -11.70
N VAL A 195 -2.77 -8.36 -11.75
CA VAL A 195 -2.04 -8.69 -12.99
C VAL A 195 -2.79 -9.75 -13.78
N VAL A 196 -3.15 -10.87 -13.14
CA VAL A 196 -4.02 -11.89 -13.73
C VAL A 196 -5.46 -11.56 -13.38
N ASN A 197 -6.09 -10.74 -14.22
CA ASN A 197 -7.44 -10.25 -13.97
C ASN A 197 -8.50 -11.28 -14.41
N LYS A 198 -8.96 -12.11 -13.47
CA LYS A 198 -10.12 -12.99 -13.66
C LYS A 198 -11.30 -12.65 -12.74
N LEU A 199 -11.05 -11.91 -11.67
CA LEU A 199 -12.02 -11.73 -10.59
C LEU A 199 -12.32 -10.26 -10.25
N TYR A 200 -11.49 -9.31 -10.73
CA TYR A 200 -11.60 -7.89 -10.36
C TYR A 200 -11.57 -7.00 -11.59
N ASP A 201 -12.36 -5.92 -11.53
CA ASP A 201 -12.30 -4.87 -12.54
C ASP A 201 -11.03 -4.01 -12.45
N ASN A 202 -10.43 -3.90 -11.27
CA ASN A 202 -9.19 -3.16 -11.01
C ASN A 202 -7.95 -3.89 -11.54
N SER A 203 -7.84 -3.95 -12.86
CA SER A 203 -6.69 -4.59 -13.50
C SER A 203 -5.50 -3.63 -13.55
N PHE A 204 -4.30 -4.21 -13.60
CA PHE A 204 -3.03 -3.53 -13.85
C PHE A 204 -3.15 -2.46 -14.95
N PHE A 205 -3.71 -2.82 -16.11
CA PHE A 205 -3.88 -1.87 -17.23
C PHE A 205 -4.89 -0.77 -16.97
N LYS A 206 -6.01 -1.07 -16.30
CA LYS A 206 -7.02 -0.05 -15.98
C LYS A 206 -6.46 0.99 -15.01
N ILE A 207 -5.72 0.55 -13.97
CA ILE A 207 -5.10 1.44 -13.00
C ILE A 207 -4.03 2.29 -13.68
N ILE A 208 -3.14 1.71 -14.50
CA ILE A 208 -2.11 2.49 -15.21
C ILE A 208 -2.75 3.55 -16.12
N ASN A 209 -3.74 3.18 -16.93
CA ASN A 209 -4.40 4.12 -17.82
C ASN A 209 -5.10 5.24 -17.03
N PHE A 210 -5.82 4.90 -15.96
CA PHE A 210 -6.47 5.88 -15.11
C PHE A 210 -5.45 6.86 -14.52
N MET A 211 -4.34 6.38 -14.00
CA MET A 211 -3.31 7.21 -13.38
C MET A 211 -2.58 8.08 -14.43
N ASP A 212 -2.31 7.55 -15.62
CA ASP A 212 -1.70 8.31 -16.71
C ASP A 212 -2.59 9.49 -17.15
N GLU A 213 -3.91 9.27 -17.29
CA GLU A 213 -4.92 10.31 -17.58
C GLU A 213 -5.01 11.36 -16.46
N LYS A 214 -4.71 10.99 -15.21
CA LYS A 214 -4.68 11.91 -14.05
C LYS A 214 -3.35 12.63 -13.87
N GLY A 215 -2.42 12.48 -14.82
CA GLY A 215 -1.15 13.18 -14.82
C GLY A 215 -0.06 12.50 -13.97
N TYR A 216 -0.15 11.20 -13.77
CA TYR A 216 0.85 10.42 -13.06
C TYR A 216 1.68 9.54 -14.01
N ARG A 217 2.85 9.16 -13.56
CA ARG A 217 3.77 8.21 -14.21
C ARG A 217 4.00 7.01 -13.30
N LEU A 218 3.92 5.79 -13.86
CA LEU A 218 4.37 4.61 -13.15
C LEU A 218 5.89 4.74 -12.88
N PHE A 219 6.27 4.59 -11.63
CA PHE A 219 7.64 4.82 -11.16
C PHE A 219 8.32 3.56 -10.64
N GLU A 220 7.60 2.76 -9.80
CA GLU A 220 8.18 1.59 -9.15
C GLU A 220 7.11 0.51 -8.90
N ILE A 221 7.55 -0.68 -8.54
CA ILE A 221 6.72 -1.77 -7.99
C ILE A 221 7.29 -2.15 -6.63
N THR A 222 6.50 -2.02 -5.59
CA THR A 222 6.93 -2.19 -4.19
C THR A 222 6.46 -3.48 -3.53
N ASP A 223 5.49 -4.18 -4.12
CA ASP A 223 5.15 -5.56 -3.75
C ASP A 223 4.83 -6.41 -4.98
N ILE A 224 5.09 -7.73 -4.85
CA ILE A 224 4.84 -8.75 -5.87
C ILE A 224 4.23 -9.96 -5.19
N ASN A 225 2.99 -10.28 -5.50
CA ASN A 225 2.26 -11.38 -4.87
C ASN A 225 2.01 -12.55 -5.85
N ARG A 226 2.35 -13.78 -5.41
CA ARG A 226 2.22 -15.04 -6.15
C ARG A 226 1.59 -16.13 -5.26
N PRO A 227 0.31 -15.97 -4.84
CA PRO A 227 -0.29 -16.83 -3.79
C PRO A 227 -0.63 -18.24 -4.27
N PHE A 228 -0.77 -18.46 -5.57
CA PHE A 228 -1.29 -19.71 -6.12
C PHE A 228 -0.21 -20.56 -6.82
N GLU A 229 -0.48 -21.85 -6.99
CA GLU A 229 0.31 -22.73 -7.85
C GLU A 229 -0.39 -22.92 -9.21
N PRO A 230 0.33 -22.84 -10.36
CA PRO A 230 1.74 -22.44 -10.46
C PRO A 230 1.94 -20.99 -10.02
N LYS A 231 3.16 -20.61 -9.66
CA LYS A 231 3.53 -19.29 -9.11
C LYS A 231 3.38 -18.15 -10.15
N VAL A 232 2.16 -17.92 -10.61
CA VAL A 232 1.86 -16.78 -11.48
C VAL A 232 1.82 -15.48 -10.67
N LEU A 233 2.24 -14.39 -11.30
CA LEU A 233 2.11 -13.05 -10.70
C LEU A 233 0.63 -12.69 -10.66
N TRP A 234 0.08 -12.53 -9.44
CA TRP A 234 -1.34 -12.29 -9.23
C TRP A 234 -1.65 -10.83 -8.96
N LEU A 235 -0.97 -10.25 -7.97
CA LEU A 235 -1.10 -8.86 -7.56
C LEU A 235 0.27 -8.19 -7.51
N VAL A 236 0.28 -6.87 -7.67
CA VAL A 236 1.44 -6.00 -7.47
C VAL A 236 0.99 -4.72 -6.78
N GLU A 237 1.87 -4.09 -5.98
CA GLU A 237 1.70 -2.71 -5.54
C GLU A 237 2.44 -1.80 -6.51
N LEU A 238 1.70 -0.94 -7.21
CA LEU A 238 2.20 0.02 -8.19
C LEU A 238 2.42 1.37 -7.53
N VAL A 239 3.56 1.99 -7.76
CA VAL A 239 3.88 3.35 -7.31
C VAL A 239 3.83 4.31 -8.48
N PHE A 240 3.02 5.33 -8.34
CA PHE A 240 2.89 6.42 -9.29
C PHE A 240 3.41 7.72 -8.70
N VAL A 241 4.15 8.50 -9.51
CA VAL A 241 4.61 9.84 -9.15
C VAL A 241 3.95 10.89 -10.05
N LEU A 242 3.68 12.05 -9.50
CA LEU A 242 3.10 13.17 -10.23
C LEU A 242 4.04 13.61 -11.36
N LYS A 243 3.56 13.65 -12.61
CA LYS A 243 4.33 14.15 -13.76
C LYS A 243 4.72 15.61 -13.54
N ASN A 244 5.99 15.92 -13.72
CA ASN A 244 6.60 17.22 -13.42
C ASN A 244 6.55 17.61 -11.93
N GLY A 245 6.27 16.64 -11.04
CA GLY A 245 6.34 16.82 -9.59
C GLY A 245 7.79 16.79 -9.05
N ILE A 246 7.90 16.77 -7.73
CA ILE A 246 9.20 16.81 -7.03
C ILE A 246 10.04 15.58 -7.38
N ILE A 247 9.43 14.39 -7.37
CA ILE A 247 10.14 13.13 -7.64
C ILE A 247 10.43 12.97 -9.14
N ASP A 248 9.45 13.22 -10.01
CA ASP A 248 9.60 13.08 -11.47
C ASP A 248 10.75 13.96 -12.00
N ASN A 249 10.91 15.17 -11.47
CA ASN A 249 11.99 16.09 -11.85
C ASN A 249 13.38 15.66 -11.35
N GLN A 250 13.48 14.71 -10.41
CA GLN A 250 14.76 14.15 -9.96
C GLN A 250 15.26 13.03 -10.89
N ILE A 251 14.39 12.50 -11.74
CA ILE A 251 14.74 11.45 -12.69
C ILE A 251 15.48 12.09 -13.87
N ILE A 252 16.80 12.04 -13.83
CA ILE A 252 17.65 12.55 -14.91
C ILE A 252 18.11 11.35 -15.75
N PRO A 253 17.63 11.19 -16.99
CA PRO A 253 18.20 10.20 -17.89
C PRO A 253 19.67 10.53 -18.11
N LYS A 254 20.57 9.64 -17.74
CA LYS A 254 21.96 9.74 -18.16
C LYS A 254 21.97 9.49 -19.67
N GLY A 255 22.12 10.55 -20.46
CA GLY A 255 22.36 10.48 -21.90
C GLY A 255 23.64 9.74 -22.26
#